data_6090850173a5ae23b9992efa0ff54800
#
_entry.id   6090850173a5ae23b9992efa0ff54800
#
_cell.length_a   1.000
_cell.length_b   1.000
_cell.length_c   1.000
_cell.angle_alpha   90.00
_cell.angle_beta   90.00
_cell.angle_gamma   90.00
#
_symmetry.space_group_name_H-M   'P 1'
#
loop_
_entity.id
_entity.type
_entity.pdbx_description
1 polymer ?
#
loop_
_entity_poly.entity_id
_entity_poly.type
_entity_poly.pdbx_seq_one_letter_code
_entity_poly.pdbx_strand_id
1 'polypeptide(L)'
;MTLRALDASVYEHIDATALLLSEAVSAAFSAEGVAHSVQRAGNLFSFVFGAEAAASPPRDYAQVQRQETFRYGPFFHSMLDQGVSLPPSVFEAWFVSNAHDESAVGWILDALPAAAKAAAAATAPI
;
A
#
# COMPACT_ATOMS: atom_id res chain seq x y z
N MET A 1 29.23 -7.58 -4.76
CA MET A 1 29.10 -7.39 -3.30
C MET A 1 27.96 -6.43 -3.02
N THR A 2 26.99 -6.87 -2.26
CA THR A 2 25.75 -6.12 -1.99
C THR A 2 26.01 -4.74 -1.37
N LEU A 3 26.89 -4.64 -0.38
CA LEU A 3 27.17 -3.38 0.31
C LEU A 3 27.83 -2.33 -0.60
N ARG A 4 28.61 -2.77 -1.59
CA ARG A 4 29.23 -1.86 -2.55
C ARG A 4 28.26 -1.32 -3.59
N ALA A 5 27.14 -2.04 -3.82
CA ALA A 5 26.10 -1.60 -4.73
C ALA A 5 25.12 -0.61 -4.07
N LEU A 6 25.14 -0.49 -2.73
CA LEU A 6 24.26 0.41 -1.98
C LEU A 6 24.90 1.79 -1.87
N ASP A 7 24.62 2.66 -2.82
CA ASP A 7 25.05 4.05 -2.81
C ASP A 7 23.85 5.01 -2.64
N ALA A 8 24.12 6.32 -2.61
CA ALA A 8 23.09 7.34 -2.44
C ALA A 8 22.00 7.27 -3.52
N SER A 9 22.36 6.94 -4.77
CA SER A 9 21.40 6.85 -5.86
C SER A 9 20.40 5.71 -5.68
N VAL A 10 20.83 4.59 -5.09
CA VAL A 10 19.95 3.46 -4.75
C VAL A 10 18.92 3.87 -3.70
N TYR A 11 19.35 4.53 -2.63
CA TYR A 11 18.44 5.00 -1.57
C TYR A 11 17.48 6.06 -2.10
N GLU A 12 17.95 7.00 -2.91
CA GLU A 12 17.10 8.01 -3.55
C GLU A 12 16.02 7.37 -4.42
N HIS A 13 16.39 6.35 -5.20
CA HIS A 13 15.43 5.61 -6.04
C HIS A 13 14.38 4.89 -5.19
N ILE A 14 14.79 4.20 -4.14
CA ILE A 14 13.89 3.49 -3.24
C ILE A 14 12.94 4.47 -2.55
N ASP A 15 13.45 5.57 -2.03
CA ASP A 15 12.64 6.60 -1.35
C ASP A 15 11.61 7.22 -2.31
N ALA A 16 12.03 7.57 -3.52
CA ALA A 16 11.15 8.14 -4.54
C ALA A 16 10.09 7.14 -4.98
N THR A 17 10.45 5.88 -5.16
CA THR A 17 9.52 4.81 -5.55
C THR A 17 8.50 4.55 -4.46
N ALA A 18 8.93 4.47 -3.20
CA ALA A 18 8.04 4.27 -2.05
C ALA A 18 7.03 5.42 -1.92
N LEU A 19 7.49 6.66 -2.07
CA LEU A 19 6.62 7.83 -2.04
C LEU A 19 5.59 7.79 -3.17
N LEU A 20 6.04 7.55 -4.39
CA LEU A 20 5.18 7.48 -5.56
C LEU A 20 4.11 6.39 -5.41
N LEU A 21 4.50 5.18 -5.02
CA LEU A 21 3.56 4.07 -4.86
C LEU A 21 2.57 4.31 -3.73
N SER A 22 3.05 4.78 -2.57
CA SER A 22 2.15 5.04 -1.44
C SER A 22 1.14 6.14 -1.75
N GLU A 23 1.53 7.17 -2.46
CA GLU A 23 0.63 8.24 -2.90
C GLU A 23 -0.36 7.75 -3.97
N ALA A 24 0.09 6.93 -4.92
CA ALA A 24 -0.77 6.38 -5.97
C ALA A 24 -1.83 5.44 -5.40
N VAL A 25 -1.46 4.56 -4.46
CA VAL A 25 -2.40 3.66 -3.79
C VAL A 25 -3.41 4.48 -2.97
N SER A 26 -2.95 5.47 -2.23
CA SER A 26 -3.83 6.36 -1.46
C SER A 26 -4.80 7.10 -2.37
N ALA A 27 -4.34 7.62 -3.50
CA ALA A 27 -5.19 8.30 -4.47
C ALA A 27 -6.23 7.35 -5.07
N ALA A 28 -5.86 6.10 -5.36
CA ALA A 28 -6.79 5.09 -5.87
C ALA A 28 -7.89 4.77 -4.86
N PHE A 29 -7.55 4.60 -3.58
CA PHE A 29 -8.54 4.41 -2.52
C PHE A 29 -9.47 5.62 -2.38
N SER A 30 -8.92 6.82 -2.40
CA SER A 30 -9.70 8.05 -2.29
C SER A 30 -10.67 8.22 -3.47
N ALA A 31 -10.24 7.86 -4.67
CA ALA A 31 -11.09 7.93 -5.86
C ALA A 31 -12.32 7.01 -5.76
N GLU A 32 -12.21 5.90 -5.03
CA GLU A 32 -13.30 4.95 -4.81
C GLU A 32 -14.02 5.18 -3.47
N GLY A 33 -13.70 6.26 -2.75
CA GLY A 33 -14.35 6.59 -1.49
C GLY A 33 -13.94 5.70 -0.31
N VAL A 34 -12.81 5.03 -0.40
CA VAL A 34 -12.29 4.16 0.69
C VAL A 34 -11.52 5.01 1.68
N ALA A 35 -12.10 5.20 2.87
CA ALA A 35 -11.44 5.94 3.95
C ALA A 35 -10.24 5.16 4.47
N HIS A 36 -9.10 5.82 4.60
CA HIS A 36 -7.85 5.19 5.02
C HIS A 36 -6.84 6.23 5.51
N SER A 37 -5.75 5.77 6.12
CA SER A 37 -4.55 6.57 6.31
C SER A 37 -3.32 5.80 5.83
N VAL A 38 -2.27 6.54 5.49
CA VAL A 38 -0.97 5.98 5.10
C VAL A 38 -0.01 6.17 6.26
N GLN A 39 0.63 5.08 6.68
CA GLN A 39 1.65 5.09 7.70
C GLN A 39 3.01 4.95 7.01
N ARG A 40 3.95 5.85 7.32
CA ARG A 40 5.30 5.82 6.74
C ARG A 40 6.36 5.77 7.82
N ALA A 41 7.38 4.95 7.57
CA ALA A 41 8.60 4.87 8.38
C ALA A 41 9.80 4.75 7.42
N GLY A 42 10.45 5.89 7.13
CA GLY A 42 11.46 5.93 6.08
C GLY A 42 10.84 5.61 4.72
N ASN A 43 11.34 4.57 4.05
CA ASN A 43 10.79 4.08 2.78
C ASN A 43 9.83 2.89 2.93
N LEU A 44 9.48 2.53 4.16
CA LEU A 44 8.44 1.55 4.45
C LEU A 44 7.10 2.26 4.56
N PHE A 45 6.03 1.61 4.12
CA PHE A 45 4.70 2.17 4.28
C PHE A 45 3.65 1.07 4.45
N SER A 46 2.54 1.44 5.03
CA SER A 46 1.37 0.56 5.17
C SER A 46 0.09 1.39 5.13
N PHE A 47 -1.04 0.72 5.03
CA PHE A 47 -2.34 1.37 4.98
C PHE A 47 -3.20 0.88 6.12
N VAL A 48 -4.00 1.79 6.68
CA VAL A 48 -4.97 1.48 7.73
C VAL A 48 -6.33 1.97 7.25
N PHE A 49 -7.30 1.06 7.17
CA PHE A 49 -8.61 1.33 6.60
C PHE A 49 -9.61 1.79 7.65
N GLY A 50 -10.49 2.68 7.23
CA GLY A 50 -11.63 3.11 8.01
C GLY A 50 -11.67 4.61 8.27
N ALA A 51 -12.86 5.11 8.60
CA ALA A 51 -13.07 6.54 8.85
C ALA A 51 -12.31 7.03 10.10
N GLU A 52 -12.18 6.20 11.12
CA GLU A 52 -11.41 6.55 12.33
C GLU A 52 -9.94 6.79 11.97
N ALA A 53 -9.34 5.87 11.21
CA ALA A 53 -7.94 6.00 10.78
C ALA A 53 -7.74 7.20 9.84
N ALA A 54 -8.69 7.49 8.98
CA ALA A 54 -8.64 8.64 8.08
C ALA A 54 -8.69 9.97 8.84
N ALA A 55 -9.51 10.04 9.90
CA ALA A 55 -9.67 11.24 10.71
C ALA A 55 -8.49 11.46 11.67
N SER A 56 -7.94 10.38 12.23
CA SER A 56 -6.83 10.42 13.18
C SER A 56 -5.91 9.21 12.93
N PRO A 57 -4.75 9.41 12.30
CA PRO A 57 -3.83 8.31 12.02
C PRO A 57 -3.48 7.54 13.30
N PRO A 58 -3.51 6.21 13.26
CA PRO A 58 -3.27 5.39 14.44
C PRO A 58 -1.82 5.54 14.93
N ARG A 59 -1.66 5.51 16.25
CA ARG A 59 -0.37 5.66 16.94
C ARG A 59 0.07 4.42 17.67
N ASP A 60 -0.82 3.45 17.84
CA ASP A 60 -0.55 2.20 18.53
C ASP A 60 -1.26 1.03 17.87
N TYR A 61 -0.88 -0.18 18.29
CA TYR A 61 -1.41 -1.42 17.71
C TYR A 61 -2.91 -1.59 17.98
N ALA A 62 -3.41 -1.16 19.11
CA ALA A 62 -4.84 -1.25 19.43
C ALA A 62 -5.67 -0.42 18.45
N GLN A 63 -5.19 0.76 18.08
CA GLN A 63 -5.84 1.60 17.07
C GLN A 63 -5.78 0.95 15.68
N VAL A 64 -4.66 0.33 15.33
CA VAL A 64 -4.52 -0.40 14.06
C VAL A 64 -5.48 -1.58 13.99
N GLN A 65 -5.69 -2.29 15.11
CA GLN A 65 -6.61 -3.43 15.16
C GLN A 65 -8.09 -3.04 14.94
N ARG A 66 -8.46 -1.78 15.18
CA ARG A 66 -9.82 -1.29 14.96
C ARG A 66 -10.14 -0.96 13.50
N GLN A 67 -9.18 -1.12 12.59
CA GLN A 67 -9.38 -0.84 11.18
C GLN A 67 -10.33 -1.81 10.50
N GLU A 68 -10.83 -1.40 9.34
CA GLU A 68 -11.69 -2.21 8.49
C GLU A 68 -10.86 -3.26 7.70
N THR A 69 -10.38 -4.29 8.40
CA THR A 69 -9.47 -5.32 7.83
C THR A 69 -10.08 -6.06 6.63
N PHE A 70 -11.41 -6.15 6.55
CA PHE A 70 -12.11 -6.85 5.48
C PHE A 70 -11.88 -6.28 4.08
N ARG A 71 -11.40 -5.05 3.98
CA ARG A 71 -11.13 -4.40 2.68
C ARG A 71 -9.83 -4.88 2.04
N TYR A 72 -8.87 -5.31 2.85
CA TYR A 72 -7.55 -5.68 2.34
C TYR A 72 -7.57 -6.96 1.50
N GLY A 73 -8.31 -7.98 1.90
CA GLY A 73 -8.39 -9.25 1.17
C GLY A 73 -8.80 -9.07 -0.29
N PRO A 74 -9.94 -8.43 -0.58
CA PRO A 74 -10.35 -8.16 -1.96
C PRO A 74 -9.35 -7.30 -2.74
N PHE A 75 -8.73 -6.31 -2.10
CA PHE A 75 -7.66 -5.51 -2.71
C PHE A 75 -6.46 -6.39 -3.07
N PHE A 76 -5.98 -7.19 -2.13
CA PHE A 76 -4.85 -8.11 -2.32
C PHE A 76 -5.10 -9.09 -3.47
N HIS A 77 -6.27 -9.73 -3.48
CA HIS A 77 -6.60 -10.71 -4.51
C HIS A 77 -6.76 -10.06 -5.89
N SER A 78 -7.32 -8.88 -5.98
CA SER A 78 -7.41 -8.15 -7.25
C SER A 78 -6.02 -7.79 -7.80
N MET A 79 -5.11 -7.34 -6.94
CA MET A 79 -3.73 -7.07 -7.34
C MET A 79 -3.04 -8.36 -7.80
N LEU A 80 -3.20 -9.45 -7.05
CA LEU A 80 -2.61 -10.74 -7.38
C LEU A 80 -3.12 -11.27 -8.72
N ASP A 81 -4.42 -11.17 -8.99
CA ASP A 81 -5.02 -11.58 -10.27
C ASP A 81 -4.43 -10.79 -11.45
N GLN A 82 -3.96 -9.59 -11.21
CA GLN A 82 -3.31 -8.74 -12.21
C GLN A 82 -1.78 -8.90 -12.23
N GLY A 83 -1.23 -9.88 -11.51
CA GLY A 83 0.19 -10.18 -11.49
C GLY A 83 1.01 -9.40 -10.48
N VAL A 84 0.38 -8.72 -9.53
CA VAL A 84 1.08 -7.96 -8.48
C VAL A 84 0.93 -8.66 -7.13
N SER A 85 2.05 -9.10 -6.56
CA SER A 85 2.10 -9.75 -5.26
C SER A 85 2.38 -8.71 -4.17
N LEU A 86 1.47 -8.58 -3.23
CA LEU A 86 1.57 -7.69 -2.08
C LEU A 86 1.84 -8.48 -0.79
N PRO A 87 2.20 -7.80 0.32
CA PRO A 87 2.17 -8.45 1.62
C PRO A 87 0.79 -9.05 1.89
N PRO A 88 0.69 -10.31 2.36
CA PRO A 88 -0.60 -10.99 2.50
C PRO A 88 -1.48 -10.46 3.62
N SER A 89 -0.94 -9.65 4.54
CA SER A 89 -1.67 -9.09 5.68
C SER A 89 -1.66 -7.56 5.66
N VAL A 90 -2.79 -6.95 6.00
CA VAL A 90 -2.91 -5.49 6.16
C VAL A 90 -2.01 -4.96 7.28
N PHE A 91 -1.60 -5.81 8.21
CA PHE A 91 -0.71 -5.45 9.32
C PHE A 91 0.77 -5.42 8.94
N GLU A 92 1.11 -5.84 7.74
CA GLU A 92 2.49 -5.85 7.26
C GLU A 92 2.86 -4.55 6.56
N ALA A 93 4.12 -4.15 6.68
CA ALA A 93 4.66 -3.02 5.94
C ALA A 93 5.02 -3.44 4.51
N TRP A 94 4.87 -2.49 3.60
CA TRP A 94 5.28 -2.65 2.21
C TRP A 94 6.73 -2.24 2.04
N PHE A 95 7.45 -3.03 1.26
CA PHE A 95 8.86 -2.82 0.96
C PHE A 95 9.05 -2.63 -0.54
N VAL A 96 9.86 -1.67 -0.92
CA VAL A 96 10.31 -1.52 -2.30
C VAL A 96 11.82 -1.70 -2.38
N SER A 97 12.32 -2.09 -3.54
CA SER A 97 13.74 -2.30 -3.77
C SER A 97 14.19 -1.55 -5.02
N ASN A 98 15.49 -1.52 -5.25
CA ASN A 98 16.06 -0.92 -6.45
C ASN A 98 15.67 -1.66 -7.74
N ALA A 99 15.13 -2.88 -7.63
CA ALA A 99 14.60 -3.65 -8.76
C ALA A 99 13.25 -3.14 -9.25
N HIS A 100 12.54 -2.29 -8.49
CA HIS A 100 11.30 -1.66 -8.90
C HIS A 100 11.61 -0.50 -9.87
N ASP A 101 11.75 -0.83 -11.14
CA ASP A 101 11.97 0.13 -12.22
C ASP A 101 10.65 0.71 -12.75
N GLU A 102 10.72 1.56 -13.77
CA GLU A 102 9.53 2.17 -14.38
C GLU A 102 8.53 1.14 -14.89
N SER A 103 8.99 0.03 -15.43
CA SER A 103 8.14 -1.04 -15.95
C SER A 103 7.37 -1.73 -14.81
N ALA A 104 8.07 -2.08 -13.72
CA ALA A 104 7.45 -2.69 -12.55
C ALA A 104 6.46 -1.73 -11.88
N VAL A 105 6.83 -0.47 -11.71
CA VAL A 105 5.96 0.57 -11.14
C VAL A 105 4.73 0.78 -12.02
N GLY A 106 4.90 0.86 -13.35
CA GLY A 106 3.79 1.00 -14.29
C GLY A 106 2.79 -0.14 -14.19
N TRP A 107 3.26 -1.37 -14.04
CA TRP A 107 2.42 -2.54 -13.85
C TRP A 107 1.57 -2.43 -12.57
N ILE A 108 2.20 -2.00 -11.48
CA ILE A 108 1.50 -1.79 -10.20
C ILE A 108 0.43 -0.69 -10.35
N LEU A 109 0.79 0.44 -10.94
CA LEU A 109 -0.13 1.57 -11.14
C LEU A 109 -1.35 1.17 -11.97
N ASP A 110 -1.17 0.39 -13.03
CA ASP A 110 -2.24 -0.08 -13.91
C ASP A 110 -3.21 -1.02 -13.17
N ALA A 111 -2.75 -1.75 -12.17
CA ALA A 111 -3.56 -2.67 -11.39
C ALA A 111 -4.40 -1.97 -10.31
N LEU A 112 -4.04 -0.77 -9.88
CA LEU A 112 -4.66 -0.09 -8.75
C LEU A 112 -6.15 0.24 -8.91
N PRO A 113 -6.65 0.74 -10.05
CA PRO A 113 -8.06 1.12 -10.16
C PRO A 113 -9.03 -0.02 -9.86
N ALA A 114 -8.81 -1.20 -10.46
CA ALA A 114 -9.65 -2.37 -10.20
C ALA A 114 -9.54 -2.86 -8.77
N ALA A 115 -8.33 -2.85 -8.21
CA ALA A 115 -8.09 -3.28 -6.83
C ALA A 115 -8.74 -2.34 -5.81
N ALA A 116 -8.70 -1.02 -6.05
CA ALA A 116 -9.37 -0.05 -5.19
C ALA A 116 -10.89 -0.22 -5.23
N LYS A 117 -11.46 -0.52 -6.41
CA LYS A 117 -12.89 -0.85 -6.53
C LYS A 117 -13.25 -2.09 -5.73
N ALA A 118 -12.40 -3.11 -5.76
CA ALA A 118 -12.63 -4.33 -4.98
C ALA A 118 -12.62 -4.03 -3.47
N ALA A 119 -11.70 -3.18 -3.00
CA ALA A 119 -11.66 -2.75 -1.61
C ALA A 119 -12.93 -1.96 -1.24
N ALA A 120 -13.40 -1.08 -2.12
CA ALA A 120 -14.60 -0.28 -1.89
C ALA A 120 -15.87 -1.14 -1.83
N ALA A 121 -15.96 -2.15 -2.68
CA ALA A 121 -17.10 -3.06 -2.74
C ALA A 121 -17.14 -4.08 -1.60
N ALA A 122 -16.04 -4.23 -0.85
CA ALA A 122 -15.97 -5.18 0.26
C ALA A 122 -16.93 -4.80 1.38
N THR A 123 -17.51 -5.83 2.01
CA THR A 123 -18.44 -5.66 3.13
C THR A 123 -17.89 -6.31 4.39
N ALA A 124 -18.23 -5.74 5.53
CA ALA A 124 -17.85 -6.32 6.81
C ALA A 124 -18.43 -7.73 6.96
N PRO A 125 -17.69 -8.70 7.55
CA PRO A 125 -18.22 -10.01 7.89
C PRO A 125 -19.40 -9.88 8.87
N ILE A 126 -20.36 -10.75 8.69
CA ILE A 126 -21.54 -10.81 9.58
C ILE A 126 -21.16 -11.52 10.89
#